data_3a8ed513c32e72feaa120f26f017e286
#
_entry.id   3a8ed513c32e72feaa120f26f017e286
#
_cell.length_a   1.000
_cell.length_b   1.000
_cell.length_c   1.000
_cell.angle_alpha   90.00
_cell.angle_beta   90.00
_cell.angle_gamma   90.00
#
_symmetry.space_group_name_H-M   'P 1'
#
loop_
_entity.id
_entity.type
_entity.pdbx_description
1 polymer ?
#
loop_
_entity_poly.entity_id
_entity_poly.type
_entity_poly.pdbx_seq_one_letter_code
_entity_poly.pdbx_strand_id
1 'polypeptide(L)'
;MWTPLTHPLEKGTKPYNWDCESVYQCTWFCYFRALSLLSAPTWFDRATKTGSYTNAKLWLEEYRDPWYPITDPNYKPVAGDILVYDGEYGHVIFCETDILTSEYRNGDPNSFRNAKLGDYKGKLLGVLHYPYQPVMPVERNENVTQIETTDSTLRIRTKPGLDGEIVGHVQLGYYNVLDEKENDGYTWYEIEKDRWVANITTNYLPSTGGDIIRKIEEYFNSMKSEINSLTEERNKYKEIVKEVHKLTEVE
;
A
#
# COMPACT_ATOMS: atom_id res chain seq x y z
N MET A 1 -7.50 7.21 2.06
CA MET A 1 -6.47 7.89 2.90
C MET A 1 -6.37 7.16 4.22
N TRP A 2 -5.17 6.75 4.61
CA TRP A 2 -4.94 6.22 5.96
C TRP A 2 -5.46 7.22 6.98
N THR A 3 -6.42 6.79 7.78
CA THR A 3 -6.96 7.64 8.82
C THR A 3 -6.46 7.10 10.16
N PRO A 4 -5.54 7.80 10.81
CA PRO A 4 -5.17 7.47 12.17
C PRO A 4 -6.41 7.38 13.04
N LEU A 5 -6.47 6.40 13.92
CA LEU A 5 -7.59 6.28 14.83
C LEU A 5 -7.52 7.41 15.86
N THR A 6 -8.45 8.33 15.79
CA THR A 6 -8.52 9.53 16.66
C THR A 6 -9.70 9.52 17.62
N HIS A 7 -10.48 8.44 17.62
CA HIS A 7 -11.67 8.27 18.45
C HIS A 7 -11.75 6.83 18.99
N PRO A 8 -12.47 6.58 20.08
CA PRO A 8 -12.65 5.24 20.63
C PRO A 8 -13.30 4.29 19.62
N LEU A 9 -12.96 3.01 19.71
CA LEU A 9 -13.67 1.97 18.96
C LEU A 9 -15.12 1.85 19.44
N GLU A 10 -16.01 1.47 18.55
CA GLU A 10 -17.40 1.18 18.90
C GLU A 10 -17.46 0.07 19.98
N LYS A 11 -18.42 0.23 20.90
CA LYS A 11 -18.60 -0.75 21.99
C LYS A 11 -18.93 -2.11 21.40
N GLY A 12 -18.19 -3.12 21.84
CA GLY A 12 -18.35 -4.50 21.37
C GLY A 12 -17.47 -4.88 20.18
N THR A 13 -16.68 -3.96 19.64
CA THR A 13 -15.66 -4.30 18.63
C THR A 13 -14.72 -5.36 19.17
N LYS A 14 -14.56 -6.46 18.43
CA LYS A 14 -13.58 -7.52 18.74
C LYS A 14 -12.80 -7.86 17.49
N PRO A 15 -11.47 -8.02 17.59
CA PRO A 15 -10.69 -8.53 16.49
C PRO A 15 -11.06 -10.01 16.19
N TYR A 16 -10.83 -10.40 14.96
CA TYR A 16 -11.00 -11.78 14.52
C TYR A 16 -10.13 -12.73 15.38
N ASN A 17 -10.65 -13.88 15.78
CA ASN A 17 -10.00 -14.86 16.65
C ASN A 17 -9.61 -14.37 18.05
N TRP A 18 -10.18 -13.27 18.52
CA TRP A 18 -10.02 -12.88 19.92
C TRP A 18 -11.02 -13.64 20.80
N ASP A 19 -10.55 -14.66 21.48
CA ASP A 19 -11.36 -15.60 22.25
C ASP A 19 -11.41 -15.28 23.75
N CYS A 20 -10.78 -14.18 24.17
CA CYS A 20 -10.72 -13.78 25.55
C CYS A 20 -11.73 -12.68 25.88
N GLU A 21 -12.18 -12.67 27.13
CA GLU A 21 -13.10 -11.66 27.65
C GLU A 21 -12.40 -10.31 27.92
N SER A 22 -11.07 -10.31 27.98
CA SER A 22 -10.25 -9.11 28.24
C SER A 22 -10.21 -8.18 27.03
N VAL A 23 -11.23 -7.40 26.84
CA VAL A 23 -11.30 -6.32 25.86
C VAL A 23 -10.81 -4.99 26.49
N TYR A 24 -10.48 -4.00 25.65
CA TYR A 24 -9.96 -2.69 26.07
C TYR A 24 -8.63 -2.74 26.83
N GLN A 25 -7.87 -3.82 26.67
CA GLN A 25 -6.49 -3.91 27.10
C GLN A 25 -5.55 -3.34 26.02
N CYS A 26 -4.36 -2.94 26.41
CA CYS A 26 -3.35 -2.46 25.46
C CYS A 26 -2.99 -3.53 24.40
N THR A 27 -2.85 -4.77 24.82
CA THR A 27 -2.56 -5.91 23.93
C THR A 27 -3.70 -6.18 22.96
N TRP A 28 -4.95 -6.21 23.45
CA TRP A 28 -6.13 -6.35 22.61
C TRP A 28 -6.22 -5.24 21.56
N PHE A 29 -5.94 -4.01 21.94
CA PHE A 29 -6.01 -2.87 21.05
C PHE A 29 -4.92 -2.90 19.97
N CYS A 30 -3.66 -3.13 20.36
CA CYS A 30 -2.56 -3.25 19.40
C CYS A 30 -2.79 -4.43 18.44
N TYR A 31 -3.31 -5.55 18.94
CA TYR A 31 -3.73 -6.67 18.09
C TYR A 31 -4.80 -6.26 17.08
N PHE A 32 -5.86 -5.60 17.53
CA PHE A 32 -6.93 -5.10 16.66
C PHE A 32 -6.38 -4.18 15.58
N ARG A 33 -5.53 -3.21 15.96
CA ARG A 33 -4.94 -2.27 15.01
C ARG A 33 -4.02 -2.98 14.00
N ALA A 34 -3.19 -3.87 14.47
CA ALA A 34 -2.30 -4.64 13.60
C ALA A 34 -3.09 -5.48 12.58
N LEU A 35 -4.13 -6.19 13.01
CA LEU A 35 -4.98 -6.95 12.09
C LEU A 35 -5.71 -6.08 11.09
N SER A 36 -6.32 -5.00 11.55
CA SER A 36 -7.16 -4.15 10.69
C SER A 36 -6.35 -3.32 9.70
N LEU A 37 -5.11 -3.01 10.01
CA LEU A 37 -4.28 -2.14 9.17
C LEU A 37 -3.21 -2.87 8.39
N LEU A 38 -2.55 -3.83 9.01
CA LEU A 38 -1.38 -4.50 8.43
C LEU A 38 -1.71 -5.89 7.92
N SER A 39 -2.91 -6.40 8.25
CA SER A 39 -3.29 -7.79 7.96
C SER A 39 -2.21 -8.79 8.38
N ALA A 40 -1.64 -8.53 9.54
CA ALA A 40 -0.53 -9.27 10.12
C ALA A 40 -1.07 -10.38 11.04
N PRO A 41 -1.36 -11.57 10.54
CA PRO A 41 -2.26 -12.48 11.22
C PRO A 41 -1.57 -13.46 12.17
N THR A 42 -0.34 -13.86 11.89
CA THR A 42 0.13 -15.15 12.39
C THR A 42 0.72 -15.13 13.79
N TRP A 43 1.29 -14.02 14.20
CA TRP A 43 1.89 -13.92 15.54
C TRP A 43 0.83 -13.88 16.64
N PHE A 44 -0.26 -13.19 16.38
CA PHE A 44 -1.35 -13.02 17.33
C PHE A 44 -2.20 -14.29 17.53
N ASP A 45 -2.23 -15.19 16.56
CA ASP A 45 -2.91 -16.50 16.71
C ASP A 45 -2.34 -17.36 17.85
N ARG A 46 -1.10 -17.10 18.27
CA ARG A 46 -0.48 -17.85 19.37
C ARG A 46 -0.90 -17.37 20.75
N ALA A 47 -1.11 -16.07 20.91
CA ALA A 47 -1.58 -15.55 22.18
C ALA A 47 -2.94 -16.12 22.56
N THR A 48 -3.75 -16.47 21.54
CA THR A 48 -5.09 -17.04 21.74
C THR A 48 -5.07 -18.56 21.99
N LYS A 49 -4.12 -19.31 21.43
CA LYS A 49 -4.07 -20.77 21.54
C LYS A 49 -3.52 -21.31 22.87
N THR A 50 -2.79 -20.52 23.61
CA THR A 50 -2.17 -20.95 24.87
C THR A 50 -2.93 -20.50 26.12
N GLY A 51 -4.01 -19.72 25.97
CA GLY A 51 -4.78 -19.19 27.11
C GLY A 51 -3.97 -18.25 28.01
N SER A 52 -2.71 -18.01 27.68
CA SER A 52 -1.86 -17.04 28.35
C SER A 52 -1.63 -15.88 27.41
N TYR A 53 -2.40 -14.81 27.62
CA TYR A 53 -2.05 -13.54 27.04
C TYR A 53 -0.67 -13.20 27.53
N THR A 54 0.27 -13.28 26.64
CA THR A 54 1.61 -12.88 26.91
C THR A 54 1.59 -11.46 27.43
N ASN A 55 2.16 -11.26 28.61
CA ASN A 55 2.34 -9.93 29.14
C ASN A 55 2.98 -9.05 28.06
N ALA A 56 2.51 -7.83 27.92
CA ALA A 56 2.93 -6.92 26.85
C ALA A 56 4.47 -6.81 26.75
N LYS A 57 5.19 -6.83 27.90
CA LYS A 57 6.65 -6.78 27.93
C LYS A 57 7.37 -7.94 27.23
N LEU A 58 6.69 -9.08 27.07
CA LEU A 58 7.26 -10.27 26.39
C LEU A 58 7.10 -10.23 24.88
N TRP A 59 6.40 -9.26 24.33
CA TRP A 59 6.15 -9.17 22.90
C TRP A 59 7.43 -9.06 22.08
N LEU A 60 8.49 -8.45 22.61
CA LEU A 60 9.78 -8.39 21.93
C LEU A 60 10.54 -9.72 21.91
N GLU A 61 10.14 -10.69 22.74
CA GLU A 61 10.75 -12.02 22.78
C GLU A 61 9.92 -13.06 22.04
N GLU A 62 8.60 -12.89 22.04
CA GLU A 62 7.64 -13.83 21.47
C GLU A 62 7.15 -13.44 20.08
N TYR A 63 7.83 -12.49 19.42
CA TYR A 63 7.51 -12.07 18.06
C TYR A 63 7.64 -13.21 17.05
N ARG A 64 7.02 -13.05 15.90
CA ARG A 64 7.12 -13.97 14.77
C ARG A 64 7.26 -13.21 13.47
N ASP A 65 7.94 -13.83 12.54
CA ASP A 65 8.00 -13.37 11.17
C ASP A 65 6.61 -13.02 10.63
N PRO A 66 6.47 -11.91 9.89
CA PRO A 66 7.53 -10.99 9.47
C PRO A 66 7.86 -9.88 10.50
N TRP A 67 7.21 -9.83 11.66
CA TRP A 67 7.54 -8.89 12.74
C TRP A 67 8.93 -9.16 13.29
N TYR A 68 9.64 -8.12 13.69
CA TYR A 68 10.90 -8.24 14.39
C TYR A 68 11.12 -7.11 15.40
N PRO A 69 11.86 -7.37 16.50
CA PRO A 69 12.12 -6.37 17.50
C PRO A 69 13.25 -5.44 17.08
N ILE A 70 13.07 -4.15 17.36
CA ILE A 70 14.11 -3.12 17.23
C ILE A 70 14.33 -2.54 18.63
N THR A 71 15.56 -2.67 19.13
CA THR A 71 15.97 -2.17 20.46
C THR A 71 16.98 -1.01 20.37
N ASP A 72 17.28 -0.54 19.16
CA ASP A 72 18.11 0.66 18.96
C ASP A 72 17.39 1.88 19.53
N PRO A 73 17.96 2.58 20.53
CA PRO A 73 17.34 3.75 21.15
C PRO A 73 17.22 4.94 20.17
N ASN A 74 17.95 4.93 19.07
CA ASN A 74 17.88 5.96 18.02
C ASN A 74 16.84 5.66 16.94
N TYR A 75 16.23 4.47 16.95
CA TYR A 75 15.18 4.13 16.02
C TYR A 75 13.99 5.09 16.15
N LYS A 76 13.51 5.56 15.03
CA LYS A 76 12.30 6.42 14.96
C LYS A 76 11.13 5.55 14.54
N PRO A 77 10.19 5.29 15.45
CA PRO A 77 9.01 4.51 15.13
C PRO A 77 8.21 5.13 13.98
N VAL A 78 7.63 4.27 13.17
CA VAL A 78 6.80 4.64 12.01
C VAL A 78 5.37 4.10 12.18
N ALA A 79 4.46 4.52 11.31
CA ALA A 79 3.09 4.01 11.31
C ALA A 79 3.08 2.47 11.23
N GLY A 80 2.28 1.84 12.09
CA GLY A 80 2.19 0.37 12.17
C GLY A 80 3.09 -0.26 13.22
N ASP A 81 4.08 0.43 13.73
CA ASP A 81 4.92 -0.05 14.82
C ASP A 81 4.15 -0.20 16.14
N ILE A 82 4.60 -1.15 16.95
CA ILE A 82 4.09 -1.34 18.30
C ILE A 82 5.22 -1.03 19.29
N LEU A 83 5.05 -0.01 20.10
CA LEU A 83 5.97 0.36 21.16
C LEU A 83 5.75 -0.54 22.36
N VAL A 84 6.81 -1.13 22.90
CA VAL A 84 6.75 -2.03 24.05
C VAL A 84 7.43 -1.38 25.24
N TYR A 85 6.70 -1.19 26.31
CA TYR A 85 7.17 -0.53 27.53
C TYR A 85 7.29 -1.49 28.72
N ASP A 86 8.20 -1.18 29.62
CA ASP A 86 8.41 -1.88 30.88
C ASP A 86 7.24 -1.67 31.87
N GLY A 87 7.11 -2.59 32.82
CA GLY A 87 6.10 -2.59 33.88
C GLY A 87 5.90 -4.00 34.43
N GLU A 88 5.05 -4.18 35.41
CA GLU A 88 4.74 -5.50 35.97
C GLU A 88 4.29 -6.48 34.87
N TYR A 89 3.31 -6.06 34.08
CA TYR A 89 2.81 -6.81 32.89
C TYR A 89 3.28 -6.19 31.56
N GLY A 90 3.98 -5.05 31.63
CA GLY A 90 4.33 -4.24 30.48
C GLY A 90 3.16 -3.43 29.93
N HIS A 91 3.44 -2.65 28.90
CA HIS A 91 2.44 -1.89 28.15
C HIS A 91 2.81 -1.82 26.68
N VAL A 92 1.83 -1.87 25.81
CA VAL A 92 2.03 -1.70 24.35
C VAL A 92 1.16 -0.58 23.82
N ILE A 93 1.72 0.18 22.87
CA ILE A 93 1.09 1.34 22.26
C ILE A 93 1.27 1.21 20.75
N PHE A 94 0.23 1.47 19.98
CA PHE A 94 0.26 1.40 18.53
C PHE A 94 0.65 2.77 17.93
N CYS A 95 1.57 2.78 16.97
CA CYS A 95 1.94 3.97 16.21
C CYS A 95 0.96 4.16 15.06
N GLU A 96 0.12 5.18 15.14
CA GLU A 96 -0.81 5.56 14.07
C GLU A 96 -0.09 6.30 12.94
N THR A 97 0.91 7.10 13.31
CA THR A 97 1.82 7.81 12.42
C THR A 97 3.20 7.89 13.06
N ASP A 98 4.13 8.54 12.42
CA ASP A 98 5.47 8.86 12.98
C ASP A 98 5.45 9.83 14.19
N ILE A 99 4.30 10.46 14.46
CA ILE A 99 4.12 11.42 15.54
C ILE A 99 2.94 11.13 16.46
N LEU A 100 2.03 10.25 16.08
CA LEU A 100 0.78 9.96 16.79
C LEU A 100 0.71 8.49 17.20
N THR A 101 0.33 8.25 18.44
CA THR A 101 0.08 6.92 18.98
C THR A 101 -1.36 6.80 19.50
N SER A 102 -1.83 5.55 19.64
CA SER A 102 -3.12 5.23 20.22
C SER A 102 -3.04 4.01 21.14
N GLU A 103 -3.87 4.00 22.17
CA GLU A 103 -3.89 2.94 23.18
C GLU A 103 -5.24 2.81 23.88
N TYR A 104 -5.46 1.64 24.48
CA TYR A 104 -6.43 1.42 25.57
C TYR A 104 -5.71 0.91 26.82
N ARG A 105 -6.32 1.03 27.99
CA ARG A 105 -5.72 0.63 29.26
C ARG A 105 -6.69 -0.08 30.18
N ASN A 106 -6.19 -1.08 30.88
CA ASN A 106 -6.81 -1.70 32.05
C ASN A 106 -8.23 -2.25 31.84
N GLY A 107 -8.62 -2.59 30.63
CA GLY A 107 -9.96 -3.09 30.33
C GLY A 107 -11.08 -2.04 30.42
N ASP A 108 -10.75 -0.77 30.56
CA ASP A 108 -11.73 0.32 30.61
C ASP A 108 -12.09 0.80 29.20
N PRO A 109 -13.35 0.69 28.76
CA PRO A 109 -13.80 1.19 27.46
C PRO A 109 -13.65 2.70 27.29
N ASN A 110 -13.50 3.46 28.38
CA ASN A 110 -13.32 4.91 28.36
C ASN A 110 -11.83 5.31 28.39
N SER A 111 -10.91 4.34 28.41
CA SER A 111 -9.47 4.59 28.54
C SER A 111 -8.77 4.86 27.20
N PHE A 112 -9.53 4.96 26.10
CA PHE A 112 -8.93 5.30 24.82
C PHE A 112 -8.16 6.61 24.88
N ARG A 113 -6.96 6.59 24.34
CA ARG A 113 -6.09 7.76 24.33
C ARG A 113 -5.35 7.84 22.99
N ASN A 114 -5.35 9.04 22.40
CA ASN A 114 -4.33 9.45 21.46
C ASN A 114 -3.30 10.32 22.17
N ALA A 115 -2.05 10.13 21.83
CA ALA A 115 -0.95 10.90 22.38
C ALA A 115 0.13 11.12 21.32
N LYS A 116 0.95 12.14 21.51
CA LYS A 116 2.15 12.29 20.69
C LYS A 116 3.14 11.19 21.03
N LEU A 117 3.89 10.75 20.04
CA LEU A 117 5.00 9.84 20.24
C LEU A 117 5.96 10.43 21.31
N GLY A 118 6.28 9.64 22.34
CA GLY A 118 7.12 10.06 23.46
C GLY A 118 6.38 10.68 24.67
N ASP A 119 5.08 10.90 24.59
CA ASP A 119 4.29 11.40 25.75
C ASP A 119 4.11 10.34 26.86
N TYR A 120 4.21 9.07 26.53
CA TYR A 120 4.16 8.00 27.54
C TYR A 120 5.45 7.97 28.33
N LYS A 121 5.33 8.01 29.66
CA LYS A 121 6.48 8.15 30.59
C LYS A 121 7.08 6.83 31.07
N GLY A 122 6.62 5.70 30.56
CA GLY A 122 7.22 4.39 30.83
C GLY A 122 8.60 4.25 30.16
N LYS A 123 9.40 3.32 30.67
CA LYS A 123 10.67 2.95 30.03
C LYS A 123 10.37 2.14 28.79
N LEU A 124 10.73 2.66 27.62
CA LEU A 124 10.65 1.94 26.35
C LEU A 124 11.67 0.79 26.37
N LEU A 125 11.21 -0.43 26.12
CA LEU A 125 12.05 -1.63 25.98
C LEU A 125 12.49 -1.83 24.52
N GLY A 126 11.64 -1.48 23.58
CA GLY A 126 11.88 -1.58 22.15
C GLY A 126 10.61 -1.40 21.34
N VAL A 127 10.73 -1.62 20.06
CA VAL A 127 9.66 -1.50 19.08
C VAL A 127 9.50 -2.84 18.38
N LEU A 128 8.28 -3.31 18.26
CA LEU A 128 7.96 -4.42 17.37
C LEU A 128 7.61 -3.82 16.03
N HIS A 129 8.48 -4.03 15.04
CA HIS A 129 8.37 -3.46 13.71
C HIS A 129 7.79 -4.46 12.72
N TYR A 130 6.84 -4.00 11.92
CA TYR A 130 6.35 -4.72 10.75
C TYR A 130 7.06 -4.18 9.50
N PRO A 131 7.81 -5.01 8.74
CA PRO A 131 8.67 -4.52 7.66
C PRO A 131 7.91 -3.94 6.47
N TYR A 132 6.64 -4.23 6.38
CA TYR A 132 5.81 -3.81 5.26
C TYR A 132 4.90 -2.68 5.69
N GLN A 133 5.25 -1.47 5.31
CA GLN A 133 4.36 -0.34 5.54
C GLN A 133 3.04 -0.51 4.78
N PRO A 134 1.92 -0.09 5.36
CA PRO A 134 0.64 -0.17 4.67
C PRO A 134 0.66 0.71 3.43
N VAL A 135 0.30 0.12 2.28
CA VAL A 135 0.11 0.89 1.05
C VAL A 135 -1.20 1.68 1.17
N MET A 136 -1.08 2.98 1.06
CA MET A 136 -2.20 3.89 1.30
C MET A 136 -2.93 4.23 0.01
N PRO A 137 -4.28 4.27 0.03
CA PRO A 137 -5.02 4.79 -1.09
C PRO A 137 -4.72 6.28 -1.31
N VAL A 138 -4.76 6.70 -2.56
CA VAL A 138 -4.57 8.08 -2.99
C VAL A 138 -5.89 8.69 -3.43
N GLU A 139 -5.92 9.99 -3.69
CA GLU A 139 -7.08 10.63 -4.31
C GLU A 139 -7.24 10.20 -5.77
N ARG A 140 -8.49 10.19 -6.25
CA ARG A 140 -8.77 9.95 -7.68
C ARG A 140 -8.09 11.03 -8.54
N ASN A 141 -7.27 10.59 -9.48
CA ASN A 141 -6.58 11.46 -10.42
C ASN A 141 -6.76 10.94 -11.85
N GLU A 142 -7.51 11.64 -12.66
CA GLU A 142 -7.81 11.25 -14.04
C GLU A 142 -6.60 11.31 -14.98
N ASN A 143 -5.51 11.96 -14.57
CA ASN A 143 -4.27 12.03 -15.34
C ASN A 143 -3.34 10.82 -15.13
N VAL A 144 -3.69 9.94 -14.21
CA VAL A 144 -2.89 8.75 -13.84
C VAL A 144 -3.77 7.51 -13.93
N THR A 145 -3.22 6.44 -14.48
CA THR A 145 -3.88 5.14 -14.43
C THR A 145 -3.98 4.67 -12.97
N GLN A 146 -5.18 4.34 -12.55
CA GLN A 146 -5.48 3.90 -11.19
C GLN A 146 -6.33 2.64 -11.20
N ILE A 147 -6.36 1.95 -10.07
CA ILE A 147 -7.41 1.00 -9.74
C ILE A 147 -8.19 1.54 -8.54
N GLU A 148 -9.49 1.29 -8.51
CA GLU A 148 -10.33 1.44 -7.35
C GLU A 148 -10.55 0.06 -6.72
N THR A 149 -10.21 -0.10 -5.46
CA THR A 149 -10.44 -1.34 -4.72
C THR A 149 -11.80 -1.33 -4.06
N THR A 150 -12.59 -2.38 -4.26
CA THR A 150 -13.96 -2.50 -3.75
C THR A 150 -14.08 -3.50 -2.59
N ASP A 151 -12.99 -4.16 -2.23
CA ASP A 151 -12.91 -5.13 -1.14
C ASP A 151 -11.59 -4.98 -0.38
N SER A 152 -11.67 -4.72 0.91
CA SER A 152 -10.50 -4.59 1.79
C SER A 152 -9.81 -5.92 2.13
N THR A 153 -10.36 -7.06 1.70
CA THR A 153 -9.73 -8.38 1.87
C THR A 153 -8.75 -8.73 0.75
N LEU A 154 -8.66 -7.90 -0.30
CA LEU A 154 -7.74 -8.12 -1.40
C LEU A 154 -6.28 -8.03 -0.91
N ARG A 155 -5.54 -9.10 -1.17
CA ARG A 155 -4.16 -9.28 -0.68
C ARG A 155 -3.16 -8.49 -1.50
N ILE A 156 -2.21 -7.86 -0.81
CA ILE A 156 -1.00 -7.28 -1.40
C ILE A 156 0.10 -8.35 -1.35
N ARG A 157 0.81 -8.56 -2.46
CA ARG A 157 1.90 -9.53 -2.57
C ARG A 157 3.19 -8.87 -3.02
N THR A 158 4.33 -9.52 -2.70
CA THR A 158 5.69 -9.02 -3.05
C THR A 158 6.01 -9.14 -4.54
N LYS A 159 5.28 -9.96 -5.29
CA LYS A 159 5.43 -10.14 -6.74
C LYS A 159 4.09 -10.49 -7.39
N PRO A 160 3.93 -10.29 -8.70
CA PRO A 160 2.72 -10.67 -9.41
C PRO A 160 2.64 -12.20 -9.50
N GLY A 161 1.66 -12.81 -8.82
CA GLY A 161 1.43 -14.25 -8.79
C GLY A 161 0.91 -14.75 -7.45
N LEU A 162 0.23 -15.90 -7.48
CA LEU A 162 -0.33 -16.52 -6.28
C LEU A 162 0.75 -17.07 -5.33
N ASP A 163 1.97 -17.27 -5.84
CA ASP A 163 3.16 -17.66 -5.09
C ASP A 163 3.94 -16.48 -4.47
N GLY A 164 3.50 -15.24 -4.73
CA GLY A 164 4.03 -14.05 -4.05
C GLY A 164 3.68 -14.08 -2.55
N GLU A 165 4.64 -13.72 -1.70
CA GLU A 165 4.41 -13.57 -0.27
C GLU A 165 3.33 -12.51 0.00
N ILE A 166 2.39 -12.80 0.90
CA ILE A 166 1.35 -11.86 1.31
C ILE A 166 1.95 -10.89 2.32
N VAL A 167 1.96 -9.60 1.97
CA VAL A 167 2.57 -8.54 2.79
C VAL A 167 1.54 -7.52 3.29
N GLY A 168 0.27 -7.77 3.08
CA GLY A 168 -0.82 -6.93 3.57
C GLY A 168 -2.12 -7.13 2.79
N HIS A 169 -3.06 -6.25 3.07
CA HIS A 169 -4.31 -6.11 2.32
C HIS A 169 -4.50 -4.66 1.93
N VAL A 170 -5.24 -4.43 0.85
CA VAL A 170 -5.61 -3.09 0.45
C VAL A 170 -6.64 -2.50 1.41
N GLN A 171 -6.67 -1.18 1.50
CA GLN A 171 -7.82 -0.45 2.00
C GLN A 171 -8.74 -0.10 0.82
N LEU A 172 -9.99 0.23 1.10
CA LEU A 172 -10.90 0.73 0.06
C LEU A 172 -10.41 2.10 -0.43
N GLY A 173 -10.31 2.26 -1.74
CA GLY A 173 -9.90 3.53 -2.35
C GLY A 173 -9.14 3.36 -3.66
N TYR A 174 -8.48 4.42 -4.08
CA TYR A 174 -7.76 4.49 -5.34
C TYR A 174 -6.27 4.25 -5.14
N TYR A 175 -5.65 3.51 -6.05
CA TYR A 175 -4.21 3.25 -6.08
C TYR A 175 -3.67 3.54 -7.47
N ASN A 176 -2.53 4.21 -7.55
CA ASN A 176 -1.83 4.41 -8.81
C ASN A 176 -1.30 3.06 -9.29
N VAL A 177 -1.44 2.79 -10.59
CA VAL A 177 -0.84 1.61 -11.24
C VAL A 177 0.54 2.01 -11.75
N LEU A 178 1.58 1.38 -11.22
CA LEU A 178 2.97 1.61 -11.61
C LEU A 178 3.42 0.65 -12.71
N ASP A 179 2.94 -0.59 -12.67
CA ASP A 179 3.21 -1.64 -13.65
C ASP A 179 2.03 -2.62 -13.70
N GLU A 180 1.94 -3.38 -14.80
CA GLU A 180 0.89 -4.36 -15.04
C GLU A 180 1.49 -5.65 -15.59
N LYS A 181 1.09 -6.81 -15.06
CA LYS A 181 1.56 -8.12 -15.50
C LYS A 181 0.46 -9.17 -15.48
N GLU A 182 0.46 -10.03 -16.48
CA GLU A 182 -0.40 -11.21 -16.51
C GLU A 182 0.33 -12.41 -15.88
N ASN A 183 -0.28 -13.01 -14.85
CA ASN A 183 0.21 -14.24 -14.24
C ASN A 183 -0.93 -14.98 -13.53
N ASP A 184 -0.86 -16.32 -13.49
CA ASP A 184 -1.83 -17.21 -12.83
C ASP A 184 -3.29 -16.97 -13.23
N GLY A 185 -3.53 -16.46 -14.46
CA GLY A 185 -4.87 -16.14 -14.96
C GLY A 185 -5.46 -14.83 -14.45
N TYR A 186 -4.66 -13.99 -13.81
CA TYR A 186 -5.03 -12.68 -13.33
C TYR A 186 -4.13 -11.61 -13.93
N THR A 187 -4.70 -10.41 -14.13
CA THR A 187 -3.92 -9.18 -14.30
C THR A 187 -3.50 -8.69 -12.92
N TRP A 188 -2.21 -8.47 -12.74
CA TRP A 188 -1.62 -7.97 -11.51
C TRP A 188 -1.20 -6.53 -11.69
N TYR A 189 -1.55 -5.69 -10.74
CA TYR A 189 -1.20 -4.27 -10.72
C TYR A 189 -0.18 -3.99 -9.63
N GLU A 190 0.95 -3.38 -9.99
CA GLU A 190 1.89 -2.84 -9.02
C GLU A 190 1.34 -1.49 -8.51
N ILE A 191 0.98 -1.43 -7.24
CA ILE A 191 0.39 -0.24 -6.61
C ILE A 191 1.41 0.55 -5.78
N GLU A 192 2.52 -0.05 -5.48
CA GLU A 192 3.73 0.50 -4.89
C GLU A 192 4.87 -0.43 -5.28
N LYS A 193 6.13 0.02 -5.21
CA LYS A 193 7.28 -0.81 -5.57
C LYS A 193 7.26 -2.14 -4.83
N ASP A 194 7.28 -3.24 -5.59
CA ASP A 194 7.21 -4.62 -5.09
C ASP A 194 5.93 -4.91 -4.26
N ARG A 195 4.83 -4.23 -4.59
CA ARG A 195 3.51 -4.39 -3.98
C ARG A 195 2.45 -4.61 -5.06
N TRP A 196 2.02 -5.84 -5.19
CA TRP A 196 1.15 -6.29 -6.27
C TRP A 196 -0.21 -6.74 -5.78
N VAL A 197 -1.24 -6.38 -6.50
CA VAL A 197 -2.63 -6.83 -6.27
C VAL A 197 -3.20 -7.42 -7.54
N ALA A 198 -4.02 -8.46 -7.40
CA ALA A 198 -4.72 -9.05 -8.55
C ALA A 198 -5.95 -8.20 -8.95
N ASN A 199 -6.39 -8.31 -10.19
CA ASN A 199 -7.59 -7.67 -10.72
C ASN A 199 -8.92 -8.23 -10.17
N ILE A 200 -8.87 -8.82 -8.98
CA ILE A 200 -10.06 -9.32 -8.27
C ILE A 200 -10.58 -8.17 -7.43
N THR A 201 -11.89 -7.88 -7.54
CA THR A 201 -12.53 -6.78 -6.78
C THR A 201 -11.84 -5.41 -6.98
N THR A 202 -11.36 -5.17 -8.19
CA THR A 202 -10.80 -3.87 -8.59
C THR A 202 -11.49 -3.35 -9.85
N ASN A 203 -11.71 -2.03 -9.92
CA ASN A 203 -12.12 -1.32 -11.10
C ASN A 203 -10.89 -0.65 -11.73
N TYR A 204 -10.52 -1.05 -12.94
CA TYR A 204 -9.43 -0.41 -13.67
C TYR A 204 -9.88 0.93 -14.24
N LEU A 205 -9.13 1.97 -13.96
CA LEU A 205 -9.43 3.36 -14.32
C LEU A 205 -8.24 3.92 -15.12
N PRO A 206 -8.27 3.81 -16.46
CA PRO A 206 -7.20 4.34 -17.30
C PRO A 206 -7.08 5.86 -17.14
N SER A 207 -5.87 6.39 -17.35
CA SER A 207 -5.69 7.83 -17.40
C SER A 207 -6.30 8.37 -18.68
N THR A 208 -7.14 9.38 -18.57
CA THR A 208 -7.68 10.10 -19.74
C THR A 208 -6.58 10.90 -20.44
N GLY A 209 -5.59 11.39 -19.68
CA GLY A 209 -4.41 12.09 -20.20
C GLY A 209 -3.52 11.18 -21.06
N GLY A 210 -3.28 9.95 -20.65
CA GLY A 210 -2.51 8.96 -21.41
C GLY A 210 -3.14 8.61 -22.74
N ASP A 211 -4.46 8.44 -22.79
CA ASP A 211 -5.21 8.19 -24.03
C ASP A 211 -5.17 9.37 -25.00
N ILE A 212 -5.24 10.58 -24.50
CA ILE A 212 -5.12 11.79 -25.32
C ILE A 212 -3.72 11.88 -25.90
N ILE A 213 -2.68 11.69 -25.09
CA ILE A 213 -1.27 11.72 -25.55
C ILE A 213 -1.05 10.65 -26.61
N ARG A 214 -1.49 9.41 -26.39
CA ARG A 214 -1.38 8.33 -27.35
C ARG A 214 -2.07 8.65 -28.68
N LYS A 215 -3.29 9.16 -28.66
CA LYS A 215 -4.01 9.59 -29.87
C LYS A 215 -3.29 10.73 -30.59
N ILE A 216 -2.70 11.66 -29.86
CA ILE A 216 -1.90 12.73 -30.44
C ILE A 216 -0.64 12.16 -31.11
N GLU A 217 0.07 11.24 -30.47
CA GLU A 217 1.25 10.57 -31.05
C GLU A 217 0.90 9.76 -32.30
N GLU A 218 -0.20 9.01 -32.28
CA GLU A 218 -0.71 8.28 -33.45
C GLU A 218 -1.02 9.24 -34.61
N TYR A 219 -1.66 10.37 -34.33
CA TYR A 219 -1.95 11.41 -35.31
C TYR A 219 -0.67 12.03 -35.89
N PHE A 220 0.31 12.38 -35.03
CA PHE A 220 1.60 12.90 -35.51
C PHE A 220 2.37 11.90 -36.35
N ASN A 221 2.36 10.63 -35.98
CA ASN A 221 3.01 9.58 -36.76
C ASN A 221 2.35 9.39 -38.15
N SER A 222 1.01 9.46 -38.19
CA SER A 222 0.26 9.42 -39.47
C SER A 222 0.61 10.61 -40.37
N MET A 223 0.60 11.83 -39.82
CA MET A 223 0.98 13.04 -40.57
C MET A 223 2.43 12.97 -41.09
N LYS A 224 3.35 12.46 -40.26
CA LYS A 224 4.75 12.29 -40.66
C LYS A 224 4.91 11.33 -41.85
N SER A 225 4.13 10.24 -41.87
CA SER A 225 4.09 9.29 -42.96
C SER A 225 3.56 9.93 -44.26
N GLU A 226 2.49 10.72 -44.16
CA GLU A 226 1.92 11.46 -45.28
C GLU A 226 2.89 12.51 -45.86
N ILE A 227 3.56 13.28 -45.00
CA ILE A 227 4.58 14.25 -45.38
C ILE A 227 5.72 13.56 -46.15
N ASN A 228 6.18 12.39 -45.69
CA ASN A 228 7.22 11.63 -46.36
C ASN A 228 6.76 11.19 -47.76
N SER A 229 5.54 10.66 -47.87
CA SER A 229 4.95 10.25 -49.18
C SER A 229 4.85 11.42 -50.15
N LEU A 230 4.31 12.55 -49.72
CA LEU A 230 4.23 13.79 -50.52
C LEU A 230 5.62 14.33 -50.92
N THR A 231 6.60 14.17 -50.05
CA THR A 231 7.97 14.57 -50.33
C THR A 231 8.59 13.69 -51.42
N GLU A 232 8.38 12.39 -51.40
CA GLU A 232 8.82 11.47 -52.44
C GLU A 232 8.15 11.77 -53.77
N GLU A 233 6.85 12.00 -53.79
CA GLU A 233 6.09 12.36 -54.98
C GLU A 233 6.60 13.69 -55.54
N ARG A 234 6.78 14.71 -54.75
CA ARG A 234 7.39 15.99 -55.16
C ARG A 234 8.77 15.78 -55.78
N ASN A 235 9.60 14.91 -55.24
CA ASN A 235 10.93 14.63 -55.80
C ASN A 235 10.83 13.94 -57.17
N LYS A 236 9.87 13.01 -57.34
CA LYS A 236 9.59 12.41 -58.68
C LYS A 236 9.19 13.46 -59.71
N TYR A 237 8.30 14.37 -59.35
CA TYR A 237 7.92 15.46 -60.26
C TYR A 237 9.09 16.38 -60.60
N LYS A 238 9.96 16.68 -59.66
CA LYS A 238 11.18 17.46 -59.96
C LYS A 238 12.11 16.77 -60.93
N GLU A 239 12.29 15.48 -60.85
CA GLU A 239 13.12 14.76 -61.84
C GLU A 239 12.45 14.72 -63.22
N ILE A 240 11.13 14.53 -63.30
CA ILE A 240 10.38 14.61 -64.58
C ILE A 240 10.56 16.00 -65.22
N VAL A 241 10.41 17.08 -64.44
CA VAL A 241 10.59 18.44 -64.95
C VAL A 241 12.03 18.67 -65.48
N LYS A 242 13.05 18.15 -64.79
CA LYS A 242 14.43 18.21 -65.29
C LYS A 242 14.63 17.46 -66.60
N GLU A 243 14.01 16.30 -66.78
CA GLU A 243 14.11 15.55 -68.01
C GLU A 243 13.41 16.27 -69.16
N VAL A 244 12.22 16.82 -68.91
CA VAL A 244 11.47 17.61 -69.91
C VAL A 244 12.32 18.83 -70.32
N HIS A 245 12.95 19.52 -69.39
CA HIS A 245 13.80 20.67 -69.67
C HIS A 245 14.99 20.31 -70.58
N LYS A 246 15.66 19.18 -70.30
CA LYS A 246 16.74 18.68 -71.13
C LYS A 246 16.30 18.39 -72.55
N LEU A 247 15.06 17.87 -72.76
CA LEU A 247 14.53 17.58 -74.10
C LEU A 247 14.17 18.85 -74.91
N THR A 248 13.81 19.93 -74.22
CA THR A 248 13.45 21.21 -74.84
C THR A 248 14.69 22.13 -75.14
N GLU A 249 15.87 21.86 -74.55
CA GLU A 249 17.09 22.58 -74.88
C GLU A 249 17.90 21.98 -76.04
N VAL A 250 17.40 20.94 -76.77
CA VAL A 250 18.10 20.25 -77.83
C VAL A 250 17.58 20.68 -79.20
N GLU A 251 16.77 21.73 -79.32
CA GLU A 251 16.44 22.43 -80.58
C GLU A 251 17.27 23.70 -80.71
#